data_a5a124d3004565e753caeae2b3bcf102
#
_entry.id   a5a124d3004565e753caeae2b3bcf102
#
_cell.length_a   1.000
_cell.length_b   1.000
_cell.length_c   1.000
_cell.angle_alpha   90.00
_cell.angle_beta   90.00
_cell.angle_gamma   90.00
#
_symmetry.space_group_name_H-M   'P 1'
#
loop_
_entity.id
_entity.type
_entity.pdbx_description
1 polymer ?
#
loop_
_entity_poly.entity_id
_entity_poly.type
_entity_poly.pdbx_seq_one_letter_code
_entity_poly.pdbx_strand_id
1 'polypeptide(L)'
;MTKETQYPTETRQNRFNGESVKLTKDEAIIYDNILIDEAIATLEDRKHGFGMGASKYWEKVRKGLNYFRKNNANAYMVLLD
;
A
#
# COMPACT_ATOMS: atom_id res chain seq x y z
N MET A 1 30.04 -3.91 6.50
CA MET A 1 29.29 -2.73 6.37
C MET A 1 28.08 -2.69 7.25
N THR A 2 27.87 -1.60 7.82
CA THR A 2 26.76 -1.44 8.68
C THR A 2 25.48 -1.44 7.89
N LYS A 3 24.52 -2.15 8.39
CA LYS A 3 23.25 -2.08 7.78
C LYS A 3 22.71 -0.68 7.90
N GLU A 4 22.27 -0.17 6.80
CA GLU A 4 21.77 1.17 6.81
C GLU A 4 20.49 1.28 7.57
N THR A 5 20.44 2.26 8.42
CA THR A 5 19.22 2.56 9.12
C THR A 5 18.36 3.39 8.20
N GLN A 6 17.15 2.95 7.99
CA GLN A 6 16.24 3.69 7.16
C GLN A 6 15.45 4.66 7.99
N TYR A 7 15.44 5.89 7.56
CA TYR A 7 14.70 6.93 8.26
C TYR A 7 13.45 7.27 7.46
N PRO A 8 12.37 7.63 8.13
CA PRO A 8 11.14 8.00 7.43
C PRO A 8 11.31 9.37 6.80
N THR A 9 11.62 9.36 5.52
CA THR A 9 11.85 10.59 4.77
C THR A 9 10.76 10.88 3.77
N GLU A 10 9.90 9.90 3.48
CA GLU A 10 8.86 10.05 2.46
C GLU A 10 7.54 10.29 3.13
N THR A 11 6.84 11.34 2.71
CA THR A 11 5.53 11.62 3.26
C THR A 11 4.45 11.07 2.35
N ARG A 12 3.47 10.43 2.93
CA ARG A 12 2.31 9.97 2.19
C ARG A 12 1.07 10.39 2.95
N GLN A 13 0.00 10.59 2.22
CA GLN A 13 -1.22 11.14 2.78
C GLN A 13 -2.40 10.26 2.43
N ASN A 14 -3.28 10.09 3.41
CA ASN A 14 -4.52 9.37 3.17
C ASN A 14 -5.37 10.22 2.23
N ARG A 15 -5.76 9.63 1.11
CA ARG A 15 -6.48 10.37 0.07
C ARG A 15 -7.91 10.71 0.46
N PHE A 16 -8.42 10.12 1.51
CA PHE A 16 -9.79 10.36 1.93
C PHE A 16 -9.92 11.39 3.03
N ASN A 17 -9.01 11.36 4.02
CA ASN A 17 -9.15 12.25 5.16
C ASN A 17 -8.01 13.24 5.31
N GLY A 18 -7.00 13.16 4.47
CA GLY A 18 -5.90 14.13 4.51
C GLY A 18 -4.85 13.87 5.56
N GLU A 19 -5.00 12.85 6.38
CA GLU A 19 -3.98 12.53 7.36
C GLU A 19 -2.73 12.04 6.69
N SER A 20 -1.58 12.41 7.23
CA SER A 20 -0.32 12.03 6.63
C SER A 20 0.58 11.36 7.64
N VAL A 21 1.56 10.64 7.11
CA VAL A 21 2.53 9.96 7.92
C VAL A 21 3.82 9.86 7.12
N LYS A 22 4.94 9.80 7.80
CA LYS A 22 6.21 9.64 7.13
C LYS A 22 6.60 8.19 7.06
N LEU A 23 7.10 7.79 5.91
CA LEU A 23 7.49 6.42 5.63
C LEU A 23 8.96 6.39 5.24
N THR A 24 9.58 5.23 5.40
CA THR A 24 10.89 5.03 4.80
C THR A 24 10.71 4.90 3.31
N LYS A 25 11.83 4.98 2.56
CA LYS A 25 11.78 4.82 1.12
C LYS A 25 11.12 3.51 0.72
N ASP A 26 11.53 2.42 1.39
CA ASP A 26 10.98 1.11 1.04
C ASP A 26 9.50 1.04 1.33
N GLU A 27 9.08 1.60 2.46
CA GLU A 27 7.66 1.62 2.80
C GLU A 27 6.86 2.44 1.80
N ALA A 28 7.43 3.56 1.35
CA ALA A 28 6.74 4.40 0.38
C ALA A 28 6.56 3.66 -0.95
N ILE A 29 7.58 2.92 -1.37
CA ILE A 29 7.47 2.15 -2.60
C ILE A 29 6.38 1.10 -2.47
N ILE A 30 6.34 0.41 -1.34
CA ILE A 30 5.32 -0.61 -1.11
C ILE A 30 3.94 0.03 -1.10
N TYR A 31 3.79 1.16 -0.44
CA TYR A 31 2.52 1.85 -0.40
C TYR A 31 2.07 2.27 -1.80
N ASP A 32 2.98 2.85 -2.58
CA ASP A 32 2.64 3.29 -3.93
C ASP A 32 2.23 2.10 -4.78
N ASN A 33 2.90 0.97 -4.62
CA ASN A 33 2.56 -0.23 -5.37
C ASN A 33 1.20 -0.78 -4.96
N ILE A 34 0.83 -0.68 -3.69
CA ILE A 34 -0.49 -1.09 -3.25
C ILE A 34 -1.56 -0.32 -4.02
N LEU A 35 -1.37 1.00 -4.14
CA LEU A 35 -2.35 1.82 -4.83
C LEU A 35 -2.42 1.48 -6.32
N ILE A 36 -1.27 1.23 -6.93
CA ILE A 36 -1.22 0.87 -8.34
C ILE A 36 -1.90 -0.48 -8.56
N ASP A 37 -1.56 -1.46 -7.73
CA ASP A 37 -2.13 -2.79 -7.87
C ASP A 37 -3.63 -2.78 -7.64
N GLU A 38 -4.07 -1.97 -6.70
CA GLU A 38 -5.51 -1.83 -6.43
C GLU A 38 -6.23 -1.25 -7.65
N ALA A 39 -5.63 -0.24 -8.26
CA ALA A 39 -6.23 0.38 -9.44
C ALA A 39 -6.33 -0.62 -10.60
N ILE A 40 -5.26 -1.39 -10.80
CA ILE A 40 -5.25 -2.39 -11.87
C ILE A 40 -6.27 -3.48 -11.58
N ALA A 41 -6.33 -3.94 -10.34
CA ALA A 41 -7.27 -4.99 -9.96
C ALA A 41 -8.72 -4.53 -10.18
N THR A 42 -9.00 -3.30 -9.82
CA THR A 42 -10.34 -2.75 -9.99
C THR A 42 -10.70 -2.67 -11.47
N LEU A 43 -9.75 -2.22 -12.29
CA LEU A 43 -9.99 -2.13 -13.72
C LEU A 43 -10.23 -3.50 -14.33
N GLU A 44 -9.44 -4.50 -13.91
CA GLU A 44 -9.61 -5.83 -14.44
C GLU A 44 -10.95 -6.44 -14.06
N ASP A 45 -11.34 -6.25 -12.80
CA ASP A 45 -12.64 -6.77 -12.37
C ASP A 45 -13.77 -6.13 -13.17
N ARG A 46 -13.68 -4.83 -13.38
CA ARG A 46 -14.71 -4.12 -14.12
C ARG A 46 -14.73 -4.51 -15.59
N LYS A 47 -13.55 -4.66 -16.17
CA LYS A 47 -13.43 -4.97 -17.60
C LYS A 47 -13.97 -6.36 -17.91
N HIS A 48 -13.71 -7.31 -17.05
CA HIS A 48 -14.10 -8.70 -17.29
C HIS A 48 -15.45 -9.06 -16.72
N GLY A 49 -16.06 -8.16 -15.97
CA GLY A 49 -17.37 -8.42 -15.40
C GLY A 49 -17.34 -9.44 -14.27
N PHE A 50 -16.20 -9.68 -13.70
CA PHE A 50 -16.08 -10.62 -12.59
C PHE A 50 -16.42 -9.92 -11.28
N GLY A 51 -16.72 -10.72 -10.28
CA GLY A 51 -16.89 -10.19 -8.96
C GLY A 51 -15.57 -9.70 -8.40
N MET A 52 -15.66 -8.99 -7.28
CA MET A 52 -14.47 -8.45 -6.65
C MET A 52 -13.57 -9.57 -6.21
N GLY A 53 -12.29 -9.35 -6.39
CA GLY A 53 -11.29 -10.30 -5.97
C GLY A 53 -10.88 -11.30 -7.01
N ALA A 54 -11.38 -11.17 -8.24
CA ALA A 54 -11.04 -12.11 -9.29
C ALA A 54 -9.64 -11.85 -9.86
N SER A 55 -9.15 -10.63 -9.80
CA SER A 55 -7.86 -10.31 -10.36
C SER A 55 -6.73 -10.76 -9.44
N LYS A 56 -5.66 -11.28 -10.04
CA LYS A 56 -4.49 -11.67 -9.26
C LYS A 56 -3.83 -10.49 -8.58
N TYR A 57 -4.09 -9.28 -9.04
CA TYR A 57 -3.51 -8.10 -8.41
C TYR A 57 -4.05 -7.87 -7.01
N TRP A 58 -5.21 -8.42 -6.69
CA TRP A 58 -5.71 -8.35 -5.33
C TRP A 58 -4.82 -9.08 -4.34
N GLU A 59 -4.14 -10.14 -4.79
CA GLU A 59 -3.18 -10.81 -3.93
C GLU A 59 -2.01 -9.90 -3.60
N LYS A 60 -1.55 -9.14 -4.59
CA LYS A 60 -0.46 -8.20 -4.36
C LYS A 60 -0.88 -7.11 -3.38
N VAL A 61 -2.10 -6.61 -3.52
CA VAL A 61 -2.62 -5.64 -2.58
C VAL A 61 -2.61 -6.21 -1.17
N ARG A 62 -3.09 -7.43 -1.03
CA ARG A 62 -3.16 -8.08 0.28
C ARG A 62 -1.79 -8.24 0.91
N LYS A 63 -0.81 -8.62 0.11
CA LYS A 63 0.56 -8.77 0.61
C LYS A 63 1.11 -7.45 1.11
N GLY A 64 0.86 -6.37 0.39
CA GLY A 64 1.30 -5.05 0.82
C GLY A 64 0.63 -4.61 2.10
N LEU A 65 -0.67 -4.85 2.20
CA LEU A 65 -1.39 -4.51 3.43
C LEU A 65 -0.85 -5.29 4.62
N ASN A 66 -0.58 -6.58 4.42
CA ASN A 66 -0.03 -7.39 5.49
C ASN A 66 1.36 -6.92 5.90
N TYR A 67 2.15 -6.46 4.94
CA TYR A 67 3.46 -5.92 5.26
C TYR A 67 3.34 -4.76 6.24
N PHE A 68 2.44 -3.83 5.96
CA PHE A 68 2.27 -2.68 6.83
C PHE A 68 1.71 -3.06 8.18
N ARG A 69 0.77 -3.98 8.22
CA ARG A 69 0.23 -4.43 9.50
C ARG A 69 1.31 -4.99 10.40
N LYS A 70 2.25 -5.70 9.82
CA LYS A 70 3.31 -6.33 10.58
C LYS A 70 4.44 -5.38 10.93
N ASN A 71 4.80 -4.52 9.99
CA ASN A 71 6.04 -3.77 10.12
C ASN A 71 5.83 -2.31 10.47
N ASN A 72 4.65 -1.76 10.18
CA ASN A 72 4.37 -0.37 10.50
C ASN A 72 2.86 -0.19 10.65
N ALA A 73 2.35 -0.68 11.76
CA ALA A 73 0.92 -0.66 12.00
C ALA A 73 0.36 0.77 12.04
N ASN A 74 1.16 1.72 12.54
CA ASN A 74 0.70 3.09 12.57
C ASN A 74 0.43 3.62 11.17
N ALA A 75 1.35 3.36 10.24
CA ALA A 75 1.15 3.81 8.87
C ALA A 75 -0.06 3.12 8.25
N TYR A 76 -0.26 1.85 8.57
CA TYR A 76 -1.43 1.15 8.07
C TYR A 76 -2.71 1.86 8.53
N MET A 77 -2.77 2.22 9.79
CA MET A 77 -3.96 2.87 10.32
C MET A 77 -4.19 4.25 9.72
N VAL A 78 -3.11 4.97 9.47
CA VAL A 78 -3.24 6.32 8.91
C VAL A 78 -3.60 6.29 7.44
N LEU A 79 -2.95 5.40 6.68
CA LEU A 79 -3.03 5.46 5.23
C LEU A 79 -4.00 4.46 4.62
N LEU A 80 -4.14 3.31 5.24
CA LEU A 80 -4.79 2.18 4.59
C LEU A 80 -6.00 1.63 5.32
N ASP A 81 -6.24 2.07 6.52
CA ASP A 81 -7.36 1.58 7.30
C ASP A 81 -8.66 2.33 7.00
#